data_613995cd2016bc652d9fadea1f408006
#
_entry.id   613995cd2016bc652d9fadea1f408006
#
_cell.length_a   1.000
_cell.length_b   1.000
_cell.length_c   1.000
_cell.angle_alpha   90.00
_cell.angle_beta   90.00
_cell.angle_gamma   90.00
#
_symmetry.space_group_name_H-M   'P 1'
#
loop_
_entity.id
_entity.type
_entity.pdbx_description
1 polymer ?
#
loop_
_entity_poly.entity_id
_entity_poly.type
_entity_poly.pdbx_seq_one_letter_code
_entity_poly.pdbx_strand_id
1 'polypeptide(L)'
;GIALVAWLYHHFVNKGLGLELNSMVTVLLLLALLMQRSFGAFSRAMAKAVVSCWPVIVLYQLYGGVAGVLQFTRVGSWFAQVFADLATPLTFPLLTAVGASIIAIFVPSSGGQWIIQGFVTVTSANALGATPQQGLLALGVGDQMGNLLEPFWVVVAAVIARIDFREIFGHL
;
A
#
# COMPACT_ATOMS: atom_id res chain seq x y z
N GLY A 1 -11.97 25.92 5.02
CA GLY A 1 -11.87 25.49 6.44
C GLY A 1 -13.21 25.06 7.04
N ILE A 2 -14.22 25.92 7.04
CA ILE A 2 -15.50 25.64 7.74
C ILE A 2 -16.16 24.35 7.24
N ALA A 3 -16.23 24.14 5.94
CA ALA A 3 -16.83 22.92 5.38
C ALA A 3 -16.10 21.64 5.82
N LEU A 4 -14.75 21.67 5.92
CA LEU A 4 -13.97 20.54 6.40
C LEU A 4 -14.20 20.25 7.87
N VAL A 5 -14.31 21.30 8.70
CA VAL A 5 -14.65 21.16 10.12
C VAL A 5 -16.05 20.58 10.29
N ALA A 6 -17.03 21.08 9.53
CA ALA A 6 -18.40 20.57 9.58
C ALA A 6 -18.47 19.09 9.14
N TRP A 7 -17.71 18.72 8.12
CA TRP A 7 -17.61 17.33 7.67
C TRP A 7 -16.97 16.43 8.72
N LEU A 8 -15.87 16.86 9.36
CA LEU A 8 -15.22 16.10 10.44
C LEU A 8 -16.13 15.95 11.65
N TYR A 9 -16.85 17.01 12.04
CA TYR A 9 -17.83 16.95 13.11
C TYR A 9 -18.92 15.92 12.79
N HIS A 10 -19.49 15.97 11.58
CA HIS A 10 -20.49 15.00 11.13
C HIS A 10 -19.95 13.56 11.12
N HIS A 11 -18.69 13.36 10.66
CA HIS A 11 -18.04 12.05 10.60
C HIS A 11 -17.84 11.45 12.00
N PHE A 12 -17.22 12.19 12.91
CA PHE A 12 -16.86 11.66 14.22
C PHE A 12 -18.02 11.68 15.22
N VAL A 13 -18.82 12.75 15.22
CA VAL A 13 -19.85 12.95 16.24
C VAL A 13 -21.19 12.38 15.80
N ASN A 14 -21.67 12.73 14.61
CA ASN A 14 -23.01 12.31 14.17
C ASN A 14 -23.02 10.85 13.68
N LYS A 15 -21.96 10.40 13.01
CA LYS A 15 -21.86 9.02 12.51
C LYS A 15 -21.12 8.10 13.48
N GLY A 16 -20.41 8.61 14.46
CA GLY A 16 -19.62 7.82 15.42
C GLY A 16 -18.51 7.00 14.76
N LEU A 17 -18.02 7.42 13.57
CA LEU A 17 -17.01 6.70 12.83
C LEU A 17 -15.62 7.01 13.40
N GLY A 18 -14.72 6.04 13.32
CA GLY A 18 -13.33 6.16 13.74
C GLY A 18 -12.44 6.88 12.71
N LEU A 19 -11.14 6.82 12.96
CA LEU A 19 -10.14 7.30 12.01
C LEU A 19 -10.08 6.37 10.78
N GLU A 20 -10.46 6.91 9.64
CA GLU A 20 -10.38 6.28 8.32
C GLU A 20 -9.45 7.10 7.42
N LEU A 21 -9.06 6.55 6.28
CA LEU A 21 -8.19 7.24 5.32
C LEU A 21 -8.74 8.62 4.94
N ASN A 22 -10.04 8.72 4.65
CA ASN A 22 -10.68 9.97 4.26
C ASN A 22 -10.69 11.00 5.40
N SER A 23 -10.93 10.57 6.64
CA SER A 23 -10.90 11.46 7.79
C SER A 23 -9.47 11.93 8.10
N MET A 24 -8.47 11.06 7.97
CA MET A 24 -7.05 11.44 8.10
C MET A 24 -6.63 12.48 7.06
N VAL A 25 -6.94 12.24 5.78
CA VAL A 25 -6.65 13.18 4.70
C VAL A 25 -7.35 14.52 4.94
N THR A 26 -8.61 14.50 5.39
CA THR A 26 -9.37 15.72 5.69
C THR A 26 -8.78 16.50 6.86
N VAL A 27 -8.34 15.82 7.93
CA VAL A 27 -7.62 16.45 9.05
C VAL A 27 -6.32 17.08 8.58
N LEU A 28 -5.50 16.36 7.81
CA LEU A 28 -4.24 16.90 7.29
C LEU A 28 -4.46 18.09 6.36
N LEU A 29 -5.48 18.05 5.51
CA LEU A 29 -5.84 19.18 4.65
C LEU A 29 -6.30 20.39 5.47
N LEU A 30 -7.12 20.17 6.51
CA LEU A 30 -7.55 21.23 7.41
C LEU A 30 -6.36 21.87 8.15
N LEU A 31 -5.45 21.05 8.69
CA LEU A 31 -4.22 21.51 9.32
C LEU A 31 -3.35 22.30 8.33
N ALA A 32 -3.17 21.81 7.12
CA ALA A 32 -2.41 22.52 6.08
C ALA A 32 -3.03 23.88 5.77
N LEU A 33 -4.36 23.99 5.72
CA LEU A 33 -5.06 25.26 5.52
C LEU A 33 -4.91 26.22 6.70
N LEU A 34 -5.00 25.70 7.94
CA LEU A 34 -4.91 26.51 9.15
C LEU A 34 -3.47 27.03 9.41
N MET A 35 -2.46 26.25 9.04
CA MET A 35 -1.05 26.64 9.20
C MET A 35 -0.65 27.74 8.22
N GLN A 36 -1.41 27.99 7.17
CA GLN A 36 -1.10 29.04 6.20
C GLN A 36 -1.82 30.33 6.54
N ARG A 37 -1.10 31.46 6.46
CA ARG A 37 -1.63 32.79 6.79
C ARG A 37 -2.66 33.32 5.80
N SER A 38 -2.71 32.76 4.59
CA SER A 38 -3.63 33.17 3.53
C SER A 38 -3.85 32.06 2.54
N PHE A 39 -4.96 32.12 1.80
CA PHE A 39 -5.23 31.18 0.71
C PHE A 39 -4.16 31.21 -0.39
N GLY A 40 -3.61 32.40 -0.69
CA GLY A 40 -2.49 32.52 -1.63
C GLY A 40 -1.20 31.85 -1.12
N ALA A 41 -0.93 31.89 0.19
CA ALA A 41 0.20 31.16 0.78
C ALA A 41 -0.02 29.65 0.71
N PHE A 42 -1.23 29.19 1.01
CA PHE A 42 -1.62 27.79 0.85
C PHE A 42 -1.45 27.31 -0.60
N SER A 43 -1.95 28.05 -1.58
CA SER A 43 -1.83 27.71 -3.00
C SER A 43 -0.38 27.58 -3.44
N ARG A 44 0.50 28.51 -3.02
CA ARG A 44 1.95 28.41 -3.32
C ARG A 44 2.61 27.22 -2.63
N ALA A 45 2.23 26.91 -1.39
CA ALA A 45 2.74 25.74 -0.68
C ALA A 45 2.31 24.44 -1.38
N MET A 46 1.04 24.36 -1.80
CA MET A 46 0.52 23.21 -2.56
C MET A 46 1.22 23.06 -3.90
N ALA A 47 1.46 24.14 -4.64
CA ALA A 47 2.20 24.07 -5.90
C ALA A 47 3.61 23.50 -5.72
N LYS A 48 4.32 23.88 -4.66
CA LYS A 48 5.63 23.30 -4.31
C LYS A 48 5.52 21.81 -3.92
N ALA A 49 4.50 21.45 -3.13
CA ALA A 49 4.28 20.07 -2.71
C ALA A 49 4.00 19.16 -3.91
N VAL A 50 3.17 19.60 -4.86
CA VAL A 50 2.84 18.83 -6.08
C VAL A 50 4.09 18.55 -6.90
N VAL A 51 5.02 19.52 -7.01
CA VAL A 51 6.29 19.31 -7.71
C VAL A 51 7.10 18.19 -7.02
N SER A 52 7.08 18.10 -5.69
CA SER A 52 7.77 17.01 -4.97
C SER A 52 7.06 15.66 -5.08
N CYS A 53 5.79 15.65 -5.46
CA CYS A 53 4.99 14.42 -5.61
C CYS A 53 5.06 13.79 -7.02
N TRP A 54 5.80 14.38 -7.97
CA TRP A 54 5.87 13.86 -9.33
C TRP A 54 6.29 12.36 -9.42
N PRO A 55 7.20 11.84 -8.56
CA PRO A 55 7.56 10.43 -8.62
C PRO A 55 6.36 9.53 -8.31
N VAL A 56 5.54 9.93 -7.34
CA VAL A 56 4.30 9.20 -7.00
C VAL A 56 3.38 9.15 -8.21
N ILE A 57 3.14 10.29 -8.85
CA ILE A 57 2.23 10.39 -9.99
C ILE A 57 2.70 9.51 -11.15
N VAL A 58 3.99 9.55 -11.49
CA VAL A 58 4.55 8.80 -12.62
C VAL A 58 4.68 7.31 -12.28
N LEU A 59 5.28 6.98 -11.14
CA LEU A 59 5.53 5.59 -10.74
C LEU A 59 4.21 4.85 -10.48
N TYR A 60 3.20 5.51 -9.93
CA TYR A 60 1.89 4.91 -9.69
C TYR A 60 1.24 4.40 -10.99
N GLN A 61 1.41 5.12 -12.10
CA GLN A 61 0.89 4.68 -13.40
C GLN A 61 1.64 3.44 -13.91
N LEU A 62 2.96 3.39 -13.74
CA LEU A 62 3.77 2.26 -14.15
C LEU A 62 3.44 1.00 -13.33
N TYR A 63 3.45 1.13 -12.01
CA TYR A 63 3.06 0.03 -11.12
C TYR A 63 1.59 -0.37 -11.29
N GLY A 64 0.70 0.60 -11.53
CA GLY A 64 -0.69 0.32 -11.85
C GLY A 64 -0.84 -0.53 -13.11
N GLY A 65 -0.01 -0.31 -14.13
CA GLY A 65 0.06 -1.15 -15.31
C GLY A 65 0.48 -2.59 -15.00
N VAL A 66 1.55 -2.76 -14.21
CA VAL A 66 2.03 -4.08 -13.77
C VAL A 66 0.99 -4.79 -12.90
N ALA A 67 0.44 -4.09 -11.90
CA ALA A 67 -0.62 -4.61 -11.04
C ALA A 67 -1.86 -5.01 -11.86
N GLY A 68 -2.21 -4.22 -12.88
CA GLY A 68 -3.29 -4.53 -13.81
C GLY A 68 -3.04 -5.83 -14.57
N VAL A 69 -1.84 -6.07 -15.06
CA VAL A 69 -1.49 -7.35 -15.69
C VAL A 69 -1.66 -8.50 -14.69
N LEU A 70 -1.12 -8.38 -13.49
CA LEU A 70 -1.21 -9.43 -12.47
C LEU A 70 -2.68 -9.69 -12.02
N GLN A 71 -3.49 -8.64 -11.94
CA GLN A 71 -4.87 -8.72 -11.47
C GLN A 71 -5.86 -9.18 -12.54
N PHE A 72 -5.75 -8.64 -13.77
CA PHE A 72 -6.71 -8.90 -14.84
C PHE A 72 -6.30 -10.06 -15.76
N THR A 73 -5.11 -10.61 -15.58
CA THR A 73 -4.69 -11.88 -16.18
C THR A 73 -4.59 -12.95 -15.09
N ARG A 74 -4.37 -14.19 -15.51
CA ARG A 74 -4.15 -15.30 -14.56
C ARG A 74 -2.73 -15.39 -14.02
N VAL A 75 -1.83 -14.47 -14.40
CA VAL A 75 -0.42 -14.55 -14.04
C VAL A 75 -0.21 -14.46 -12.53
N GLY A 76 -0.86 -13.49 -11.86
CA GLY A 76 -0.71 -13.30 -10.42
C GLY A 76 -1.25 -14.49 -9.61
N SER A 77 -2.44 -14.97 -9.94
CA SER A 77 -3.03 -16.13 -9.28
C SER A 77 -2.29 -17.43 -9.61
N TRP A 78 -1.81 -17.59 -10.84
CA TRP A 78 -0.96 -18.73 -11.22
C TRP A 78 0.33 -18.74 -10.40
N PHE A 79 0.98 -17.60 -10.26
CA PHE A 79 2.20 -17.48 -9.46
C PHE A 79 1.95 -17.86 -7.99
N ALA A 80 0.88 -17.33 -7.39
CA ALA A 80 0.50 -17.70 -6.03
C ALA A 80 0.19 -19.20 -5.89
N GLN A 81 -0.44 -19.80 -6.91
CA GLN A 81 -0.76 -21.23 -6.92
C GLN A 81 0.49 -22.11 -6.94
N VAL A 82 1.54 -21.73 -7.67
CA VAL A 82 2.81 -22.47 -7.69
C VAL A 82 3.38 -22.64 -6.26
N PHE A 83 3.35 -21.58 -5.45
CA PHE A 83 3.81 -21.68 -4.06
C PHE A 83 2.85 -22.50 -3.18
N ALA A 84 1.56 -22.40 -3.44
CA ALA A 84 0.56 -23.17 -2.72
C ALA A 84 0.68 -24.69 -3.02
N ASP A 85 0.96 -25.06 -4.25
CA ASP A 85 1.10 -26.47 -4.68
C ASP A 85 2.38 -27.12 -4.12
N LEU A 86 3.41 -26.32 -3.85
CA LEU A 86 4.65 -26.78 -3.20
C LEU A 86 4.53 -26.86 -1.68
N ALA A 87 3.43 -26.33 -1.10
CA ALA A 87 3.26 -26.20 0.32
C ALA A 87 2.77 -27.51 0.95
N THR A 88 3.26 -27.78 2.14
CA THR A 88 2.71 -28.72 3.11
C THR A 88 2.00 -27.95 4.22
N PRO A 89 1.19 -28.58 5.09
CA PRO A 89 0.59 -27.88 6.22
C PRO A 89 1.58 -27.09 7.08
N LEU A 90 2.80 -27.60 7.24
CA LEU A 90 3.85 -26.97 8.05
C LEU A 90 4.55 -25.82 7.29
N THR A 91 4.81 -26.00 6.00
CA THR A 91 5.56 -25.03 5.19
C THR A 91 4.68 -23.95 4.54
N PHE A 92 3.36 -24.14 4.58
CA PHE A 92 2.40 -23.23 3.95
C PHE A 92 2.56 -21.76 4.34
N PRO A 93 2.68 -21.38 5.64
CA PRO A 93 2.86 -19.97 5.99
C PRO A 93 4.15 -19.37 5.41
N LEU A 94 5.24 -20.13 5.45
CA LEU A 94 6.54 -19.67 4.94
C LEU A 94 6.49 -19.49 3.42
N LEU A 95 5.99 -20.47 2.68
CA LEU A 95 5.91 -20.39 1.21
C LEU A 95 4.93 -19.31 0.75
N THR A 96 3.82 -19.14 1.47
CA THR A 96 2.89 -18.03 1.22
C THR A 96 3.58 -16.69 1.42
N ALA A 97 4.35 -16.52 2.50
CA ALA A 97 5.08 -15.28 2.77
C ALA A 97 6.14 -15.00 1.69
N VAL A 98 6.91 -16.01 1.27
CA VAL A 98 7.90 -15.87 0.19
C VAL A 98 7.24 -15.50 -1.14
N GLY A 99 6.17 -16.20 -1.52
CA GLY A 99 5.42 -15.88 -2.73
C GLY A 99 4.80 -14.49 -2.69
N ALA A 100 4.26 -14.09 -1.53
CA ALA A 100 3.74 -12.75 -1.31
C ALA A 100 4.82 -11.67 -1.40
N SER A 101 6.01 -11.91 -0.86
CA SER A 101 7.14 -10.97 -0.96
C SER A 101 7.54 -10.70 -2.41
N ILE A 102 7.55 -11.73 -3.25
CA ILE A 102 7.90 -11.56 -4.67
C ILE A 102 6.81 -10.77 -5.41
N ILE A 103 5.53 -11.04 -5.15
CA ILE A 103 4.44 -10.28 -5.78
C ILE A 103 4.44 -8.83 -5.30
N ALA A 104 4.74 -8.58 -4.02
CA ALA A 104 4.76 -7.25 -3.43
C ALA A 104 5.77 -6.31 -4.13
N ILE A 105 6.90 -6.82 -4.60
CA ILE A 105 7.87 -6.03 -5.37
C ILE A 105 7.24 -5.38 -6.62
N PHE A 106 6.22 -6.01 -7.18
CA PHE A 106 5.53 -5.53 -8.38
C PHE A 106 4.21 -4.81 -8.09
N VAL A 107 3.68 -4.94 -6.87
CA VAL A 107 2.37 -4.41 -6.48
C VAL A 107 2.51 -3.65 -5.16
N PRO A 108 2.85 -2.35 -5.18
CA PRO A 108 3.07 -1.53 -3.98
C PRO A 108 1.77 -1.20 -3.23
N SER A 109 0.93 -2.18 -3.04
CA SER A 109 -0.39 -2.00 -2.45
C SER A 109 -0.90 -3.30 -1.83
N SER A 110 -0.95 -3.36 -0.52
CA SER A 110 -1.46 -4.54 0.22
C SER A 110 -2.89 -4.91 -0.17
N GLY A 111 -3.74 -3.91 -0.44
CA GLY A 111 -5.11 -4.15 -0.95
C GLY A 111 -5.11 -4.74 -2.36
N GLY A 112 -4.26 -4.23 -3.24
CA GLY A 112 -4.08 -4.78 -4.60
C GLY A 112 -3.53 -6.20 -4.56
N GLN A 113 -2.57 -6.47 -3.72
CA GLN A 113 -2.01 -7.80 -3.53
C GLN A 113 -3.05 -8.79 -2.98
N TRP A 114 -3.88 -8.37 -2.04
CA TRP A 114 -4.98 -9.20 -1.53
C TRP A 114 -5.96 -9.59 -2.64
N ILE A 115 -6.31 -8.67 -3.52
CA ILE A 115 -7.18 -8.96 -4.67
C ILE A 115 -6.55 -10.03 -5.59
N ILE A 116 -5.24 -9.99 -5.78
CA ILE A 116 -4.52 -10.89 -6.68
C ILE A 116 -4.42 -12.30 -6.09
N GLN A 117 -4.00 -12.43 -4.83
CA GLN A 117 -3.65 -13.74 -4.27
C GLN A 117 -4.44 -14.18 -3.04
N GLY A 118 -5.31 -13.31 -2.51
CA GLY A 118 -6.07 -13.61 -1.29
C GLY A 118 -6.98 -14.84 -1.44
N PHE A 119 -7.64 -14.99 -2.59
CA PHE A 119 -8.47 -16.15 -2.86
C PHE A 119 -7.64 -17.44 -2.86
N VAL A 120 -6.50 -17.47 -3.55
CA VAL A 120 -5.61 -18.62 -3.60
C VAL A 120 -5.08 -18.94 -2.19
N THR A 121 -4.67 -17.93 -1.43
CA THR A 121 -4.17 -18.10 -0.07
C THR A 121 -5.21 -18.74 0.85
N VAL A 122 -6.44 -18.25 0.85
CA VAL A 122 -7.53 -18.79 1.70
C VAL A 122 -7.91 -20.21 1.28
N THR A 123 -8.04 -20.45 -0.02
CA THR A 123 -8.41 -21.77 -0.56
C THR A 123 -7.33 -22.80 -0.22
N SER A 124 -6.05 -22.46 -0.41
CA SER A 124 -4.94 -23.36 -0.12
C SER A 124 -4.77 -23.61 1.38
N ALA A 125 -4.98 -22.59 2.23
CA ALA A 125 -5.01 -22.78 3.68
C ALA A 125 -6.02 -23.86 4.08
N ASN A 126 -7.26 -23.72 3.61
CA ASN A 126 -8.32 -24.68 3.91
C ASN A 126 -8.00 -26.08 3.37
N ALA A 127 -7.48 -26.20 2.15
CA ALA A 127 -7.14 -27.49 1.55
C ALA A 127 -6.00 -28.21 2.30
N LEU A 128 -5.06 -27.47 2.87
CA LEU A 128 -3.93 -27.98 3.63
C LEU A 128 -4.22 -28.17 5.13
N GLY A 129 -5.43 -27.85 5.60
CA GLY A 129 -5.80 -27.93 7.01
C GLY A 129 -5.21 -26.81 7.87
N ALA A 130 -4.68 -25.74 7.25
CA ALA A 130 -4.29 -24.51 7.93
C ALA A 130 -5.51 -23.59 8.10
N THR A 131 -5.41 -22.63 9.02
CA THR A 131 -6.49 -21.65 9.18
C THR A 131 -6.37 -20.50 8.17
N PRO A 132 -7.48 -19.90 7.71
CA PRO A 132 -7.44 -18.69 6.88
C PRO A 132 -6.64 -17.56 7.52
N GLN A 133 -6.66 -17.45 8.85
CA GLN A 133 -5.89 -16.46 9.61
C GLN A 133 -4.38 -16.64 9.45
N GLN A 134 -3.90 -17.88 9.45
CA GLN A 134 -2.49 -18.19 9.19
C GLN A 134 -2.09 -17.77 7.77
N GLY A 135 -2.95 -18.03 6.78
CA GLY A 135 -2.76 -17.58 5.41
C GLY A 135 -2.71 -16.06 5.30
N LEU A 136 -3.65 -15.37 5.94
CA LEU A 136 -3.71 -13.91 5.95
C LEU A 136 -2.46 -13.28 6.61
N LEU A 137 -2.03 -13.81 7.76
CA LEU A 137 -0.82 -13.35 8.43
C LEU A 137 0.43 -13.59 7.58
N ALA A 138 0.55 -14.76 6.98
CA ALA A 138 1.67 -15.10 6.11
C ALA A 138 1.74 -14.19 4.88
N LEU A 139 0.59 -13.93 4.25
CA LEU A 139 0.47 -12.97 3.15
C LEU A 139 0.87 -11.57 3.59
N GLY A 140 0.37 -11.10 4.73
CA GLY A 140 0.68 -9.77 5.25
C GLY A 140 2.16 -9.59 5.61
N VAL A 141 2.80 -10.60 6.19
CA VAL A 141 4.25 -10.59 6.46
C VAL A 141 5.04 -10.54 5.15
N GLY A 142 4.68 -11.37 4.18
CA GLY A 142 5.33 -11.37 2.87
C GLY A 142 5.15 -10.06 2.12
N ASP A 143 3.96 -9.50 2.15
CA ASP A 143 3.66 -8.18 1.57
C ASP A 143 4.58 -7.10 2.18
N GLN A 144 4.71 -7.06 3.50
CA GLN A 144 5.59 -6.10 4.15
C GLN A 144 7.07 -6.32 3.81
N MET A 145 7.53 -7.57 3.74
CA MET A 145 8.90 -7.87 3.33
C MET A 145 9.19 -7.42 1.90
N GLY A 146 8.27 -7.66 0.97
CA GLY A 146 8.40 -7.21 -0.42
C GLY A 146 8.36 -5.69 -0.54
N ASN A 147 7.48 -5.02 0.20
CA ASN A 147 7.38 -3.56 0.24
C ASN A 147 8.64 -2.88 0.78
N LEU A 148 9.41 -3.53 1.67
CA LEU A 148 10.71 -3.01 2.14
C LEU A 148 11.76 -3.05 1.02
N LEU A 149 11.70 -4.03 0.13
CA LEU A 149 12.62 -4.17 -1.00
C LEU A 149 12.19 -3.35 -2.22
N GLU A 150 10.98 -2.84 -2.22
CA GLU A 150 10.41 -2.13 -3.33
C GLU A 150 10.94 -0.71 -3.43
N PRO A 151 11.50 -0.29 -4.57
CA PRO A 151 12.08 1.03 -4.73
C PRO A 151 11.05 2.17 -4.73
N PHE A 152 9.77 1.88 -4.94
CA PHE A 152 8.72 2.89 -5.06
C PHE A 152 8.65 3.84 -3.85
N TRP A 153 8.50 3.28 -2.65
CA TRP A 153 8.38 4.07 -1.42
C TRP A 153 9.68 4.78 -1.06
N VAL A 154 10.82 4.12 -1.32
CA VAL A 154 12.14 4.68 -1.06
C VAL A 154 12.44 5.86 -1.98
N VAL A 155 12.10 5.77 -3.27
CA VAL A 155 12.26 6.89 -4.22
C VAL A 155 11.42 8.09 -3.80
N VAL A 156 10.16 7.88 -3.41
CA VAL A 156 9.28 8.95 -2.94
C VAL A 156 9.86 9.64 -1.71
N ALA A 157 10.29 8.86 -0.71
CA ALA A 157 10.87 9.39 0.52
C ALA A 157 12.19 10.14 0.24
N ALA A 158 13.05 9.60 -0.61
CA ALA A 158 14.31 10.22 -1.01
C ALA A 158 14.12 11.58 -1.66
N VAL A 159 13.17 11.69 -2.60
CA VAL A 159 12.85 12.97 -3.28
C VAL A 159 12.34 14.01 -2.28
N ILE A 160 11.45 13.62 -1.38
CA ILE A 160 10.91 14.54 -0.35
C ILE A 160 12.02 14.98 0.61
N ALA A 161 12.88 14.05 1.06
CA ALA A 161 13.97 14.30 1.98
C ALA A 161 15.18 14.97 1.30
N ARG A 162 15.23 15.01 -0.04
CA ARG A 162 16.38 15.49 -0.83
C ARG A 162 17.67 14.72 -0.55
N ILE A 163 17.55 13.41 -0.37
CA ILE A 163 18.65 12.48 -0.13
C ILE A 163 18.86 11.67 -1.42
N ASP A 164 20.10 11.29 -1.73
CA ASP A 164 20.37 10.43 -2.86
C ASP A 164 19.78 9.02 -2.58
N PHE A 165 19.04 8.50 -3.55
CA PHE A 165 18.45 7.17 -3.47
C PHE A 165 19.48 6.07 -3.13
N ARG A 166 20.72 6.21 -3.63
CA ARG A 166 21.80 5.23 -3.39
C ARG A 166 22.22 5.19 -1.93
N GLU A 167 22.15 6.31 -1.22
CA GLU A 167 22.48 6.37 0.21
C GLU A 167 21.47 5.60 1.05
N ILE A 168 20.18 5.63 0.68
CA ILE A 168 19.12 4.93 1.41
C ILE A 168 19.16 3.44 1.09
N PHE A 169 19.31 3.07 -0.18
CA PHE A 169 19.23 1.68 -0.64
C PHE A 169 20.34 0.79 -0.08
N GLY A 170 21.48 1.39 0.33
CA GLY A 170 22.56 0.66 0.99
C GLY A 170 22.30 0.31 2.46
N HIS A 171 21.20 0.81 3.04
CA HIS A 171 20.81 0.59 4.45
C HIS A 171 19.52 -0.24 4.61
N LEU A 172 18.87 -0.63 3.52
CA LEU A 172 17.73 -1.55 3.50
C LEU A 172 18.21 -2.99 3.41
#